data_24622c73e0d1e1a6cd04fbdceed657f0
#
_entry.id   24622c73e0d1e1a6cd04fbdceed657f0
#
_cell.length_a   1.000
_cell.length_b   1.000
_cell.length_c   1.000
_cell.angle_alpha   90.00
_cell.angle_beta   90.00
_cell.angle_gamma   90.00
#
_symmetry.space_group_name_H-M   'P 1'
#
loop_
_entity.id
_entity.type
_entity.pdbx_description
1 polymer ?
#
loop_
_entity_poly.entity_id
_entity_poly.type
_entity_poly.pdbx_seq_one_letter_code
_entity_poly.pdbx_strand_id
1 'polypeptide(L)'
;HFMGQRATDETPCMVIIPQGSYLISGTIHMYSNLTLYAEGAVLTKSCTDKHVVLRLGDDILSAGGYDGYHNITIEGGTWDLNYPVVEDKEGTGGFVGFRIGHARHVTVKNVTFLNNLKSHFLELAGTEDVTVTGCTFRGYWQEYEGGGQECIQLDACLDYIFPGYQPFDGAVCENVRITDNVFENVFAGVGSHS
;
A
#
# COMPACT_ATOMS: atom_id res chain seq x y z
N HIS A 1 -10.76 -3.53 10.09
CA HIS A 1 -10.36 -4.78 10.42
C HIS A 1 -8.87 -4.81 10.76
N PHE A 2 -8.57 -5.17 11.97
CA PHE A 2 -7.26 -5.05 12.58
C PHE A 2 -6.55 -6.40 12.58
N MET A 3 -5.56 -6.54 11.69
CA MET A 3 -4.82 -7.80 11.51
C MET A 3 -3.49 -7.73 12.23
N GLY A 4 -3.20 -8.71 13.09
CA GLY A 4 -1.91 -8.83 13.76
C GLY A 4 -1.67 -7.89 14.94
N GLN A 5 -2.69 -7.20 15.45
CA GLN A 5 -2.54 -6.23 16.55
C GLN A 5 -1.89 -6.79 17.83
N ARG A 6 -1.89 -8.12 18.01
CA ARG A 6 -1.31 -8.81 19.15
C ARG A 6 -0.08 -9.64 18.82
N ALA A 7 0.42 -9.59 17.58
CA ALA A 7 1.63 -10.29 17.20
C ALA A 7 2.85 -9.62 17.85
N THR A 8 3.82 -10.42 18.26
CA THR A 8 5.11 -9.98 18.81
C THR A 8 6.27 -10.62 18.05
N ASP A 9 7.50 -10.18 18.27
CA ASP A 9 8.68 -10.77 17.66
C ASP A 9 8.83 -12.26 17.99
N GLU A 10 8.42 -12.67 19.19
CA GLU A 10 8.46 -14.06 19.63
C GLU A 10 7.25 -14.89 19.15
N THR A 11 6.15 -14.21 18.84
CA THR A 11 4.90 -14.83 18.39
C THR A 11 4.35 -14.11 17.16
N PRO A 12 5.02 -14.21 15.99
CA PRO A 12 4.52 -13.62 14.76
C PRO A 12 3.20 -14.28 14.34
N CYS A 13 2.40 -13.54 13.60
CA CYS A 13 1.09 -13.98 13.15
C CYS A 13 1.08 -14.14 11.63
N MET A 14 0.37 -15.15 11.15
CA MET A 14 0.01 -15.27 9.74
C MET A 14 -1.51 -15.21 9.60
N VAL A 15 -1.98 -14.31 8.75
CA VAL A 15 -3.38 -14.22 8.35
C VAL A 15 -3.49 -14.73 6.92
N ILE A 16 -4.32 -15.73 6.72
CA ILE A 16 -4.57 -16.31 5.40
C ILE A 16 -5.95 -15.84 4.93
N ILE A 17 -5.99 -15.21 3.76
CA ILE A 17 -7.23 -14.95 3.03
C ILE A 17 -7.38 -16.09 2.03
N PRO A 18 -8.35 -16.99 2.20
CA PRO A 18 -8.53 -18.13 1.31
C PRO A 18 -8.82 -17.68 -0.13
N GLN A 19 -8.56 -18.56 -1.09
CA GLN A 19 -8.97 -18.35 -2.47
C GLN A 19 -10.47 -18.02 -2.55
N GLY A 20 -10.81 -16.99 -3.30
CA GLY A 20 -12.20 -16.52 -3.45
C GLY A 20 -12.27 -15.05 -3.85
N SER A 21 -13.50 -14.54 -3.96
CA SER A 21 -13.76 -13.13 -4.28
C SER A 21 -14.33 -12.41 -3.07
N TYR A 22 -13.75 -11.26 -2.76
CA TYR A 22 -14.04 -10.47 -1.56
C TYR A 22 -14.29 -9.02 -1.93
N LEU A 23 -15.26 -8.38 -1.30
CA LEU A 23 -15.50 -6.95 -1.39
C LEU A 23 -14.88 -6.23 -0.20
N ILE A 24 -14.09 -5.19 -0.47
CA ILE A 24 -13.47 -4.35 0.55
C ILE A 24 -14.26 -3.04 0.62
N SER A 25 -14.93 -2.82 1.76
CA SER A 25 -15.73 -1.63 2.03
C SER A 25 -15.12 -0.69 3.08
N GLY A 26 -13.87 -0.91 3.46
CA GLY A 26 -13.14 -0.09 4.43
C GLY A 26 -11.68 -0.50 4.51
N THR A 27 -10.85 0.33 5.09
CA THR A 27 -9.41 0.12 5.21
C THR A 27 -9.09 -1.15 6.02
N ILE A 28 -8.16 -1.92 5.51
CA ILE A 28 -7.53 -3.04 6.23
C ILE A 28 -6.31 -2.49 6.97
N HIS A 29 -6.27 -2.67 8.28
CA HIS A 29 -5.15 -2.25 9.11
C HIS A 29 -4.25 -3.44 9.44
N MET A 30 -2.95 -3.30 9.19
CA MET A 30 -1.91 -4.27 9.54
C MET A 30 -0.98 -3.71 10.60
N TYR A 31 -0.39 -4.59 11.39
CA TYR A 31 0.55 -4.26 12.46
C TYR A 31 1.84 -5.07 12.32
N SER A 32 2.82 -4.82 13.18
CA SER A 32 4.11 -5.51 13.16
C SER A 32 3.99 -7.04 13.28
N ASN A 33 5.00 -7.74 12.80
CA ASN A 33 5.14 -9.21 12.91
C ASN A 33 4.01 -9.99 12.24
N LEU A 34 3.47 -9.45 11.14
CA LEU A 34 2.36 -10.05 10.42
C LEU A 34 2.75 -10.43 8.99
N THR A 35 2.44 -11.66 8.62
CA THR A 35 2.34 -12.10 7.23
C THR A 35 0.88 -12.17 6.81
N LEU A 36 0.49 -11.39 5.79
CA LEU A 36 -0.78 -11.51 5.11
C LEU A 36 -0.58 -12.31 3.83
N TYR A 37 -1.18 -13.51 3.77
CA TYR A 37 -1.11 -14.40 2.63
C TYR A 37 -2.47 -14.48 1.95
N ALA A 38 -2.53 -14.11 0.66
CA ALA A 38 -3.78 -13.98 -0.08
C ALA A 38 -3.75 -14.66 -1.46
N GLU A 39 -2.92 -15.68 -1.65
CA GLU A 39 -2.80 -16.36 -2.93
C GLU A 39 -4.15 -16.89 -3.44
N GLY A 40 -4.50 -16.56 -4.69
CA GLY A 40 -5.78 -16.93 -5.30
C GLY A 40 -6.99 -16.13 -4.81
N ALA A 41 -6.83 -15.20 -3.88
CA ALA A 41 -7.89 -14.29 -3.48
C ALA A 41 -7.99 -13.09 -4.44
N VAL A 42 -9.21 -12.66 -4.73
CA VAL A 42 -9.52 -11.42 -5.46
C VAL A 42 -10.22 -10.46 -4.50
N LEU A 43 -9.58 -9.34 -4.18
CA LEU A 43 -10.05 -8.35 -3.25
C LEU A 43 -10.41 -7.08 -4.00
N THR A 44 -11.70 -6.80 -4.14
CA THR A 44 -12.22 -5.69 -4.95
C THR A 44 -12.75 -4.58 -4.06
N LYS A 45 -12.28 -3.36 -4.27
CA LYS A 45 -12.80 -2.16 -3.58
C LYS A 45 -14.26 -1.92 -3.99
N SER A 46 -15.15 -1.81 -3.02
CA SER A 46 -16.59 -1.72 -3.26
C SER A 46 -17.22 -0.37 -2.88
N CYS A 47 -16.43 0.58 -2.39
CA CYS A 47 -16.92 1.89 -1.95
C CYS A 47 -16.21 3.03 -2.69
N THR A 48 -16.87 4.16 -2.79
CA THR A 48 -16.40 5.35 -3.52
C THR A 48 -15.61 6.32 -2.66
N ASP A 49 -15.57 6.11 -1.37
CA ASP A 49 -14.81 6.94 -0.45
C ASP A 49 -13.29 6.76 -0.62
N LYS A 50 -12.55 7.81 -0.30
CA LYS A 50 -11.11 7.93 -0.55
C LYS A 50 -10.22 7.15 0.42
N HIS A 51 -10.73 6.12 1.08
CA HIS A 51 -9.90 5.39 2.00
C HIS A 51 -8.84 4.55 1.28
N VAL A 52 -7.70 4.43 1.91
CA VAL A 52 -6.63 3.51 1.56
C VAL A 52 -7.14 2.08 1.72
N VAL A 53 -6.87 1.20 0.76
CA VAL A 53 -7.34 -0.19 0.82
C VAL A 53 -6.65 -0.95 1.96
N LEU A 54 -5.33 -0.82 2.06
CA LEU A 54 -4.54 -1.41 3.14
C LEU A 54 -3.54 -0.39 3.67
N ARG A 55 -3.44 -0.29 4.99
CA ARG A 55 -2.44 0.56 5.64
C ARG A 55 -1.82 -0.11 6.86
N LEU A 56 -0.64 0.36 7.26
CA LEU A 56 -0.09 -0.01 8.55
C LEU A 56 -0.70 0.82 9.68
N GLY A 57 -1.08 0.14 10.74
CA GLY A 57 -1.50 0.71 12.01
C GLY A 57 -2.66 1.70 11.97
N ASP A 58 -2.67 2.55 12.97
CA ASP A 58 -3.65 3.60 13.19
C ASP A 58 -3.18 4.94 12.62
N ASP A 59 -4.02 5.98 12.70
CA ASP A 59 -3.73 7.30 12.13
C ASP A 59 -2.65 8.08 12.88
N ILE A 60 -2.38 7.72 14.12
CA ILE A 60 -1.40 8.38 14.97
C ILE A 60 -0.41 7.35 15.47
N LEU A 61 0.87 7.52 15.13
CA LEU A 61 1.96 6.70 15.62
C LEU A 61 2.67 7.37 16.77
N SER A 62 3.12 6.58 17.73
CA SER A 62 3.96 7.05 18.83
C SER A 62 5.45 7.07 18.51
N ALA A 63 5.86 6.43 17.42
CA ALA A 63 7.26 6.32 16.97
C ALA A 63 7.44 6.93 15.59
N GLY A 64 8.55 7.64 15.40
CA GLY A 64 8.98 8.19 14.13
C GLY A 64 10.11 7.37 13.48
N GLY A 65 10.73 7.92 12.45
CA GLY A 65 11.77 7.23 11.70
C GLY A 65 11.25 5.93 11.12
N TYR A 66 11.94 4.83 11.41
CA TYR A 66 11.60 3.47 10.94
C TYR A 66 11.05 2.58 12.06
N ASP A 67 10.77 3.12 13.24
CA ASP A 67 10.44 2.36 14.44
C ASP A 67 8.94 2.18 14.71
N GLY A 68 8.08 2.65 13.81
CA GLY A 68 6.64 2.52 13.95
C GLY A 68 6.15 1.08 13.79
N TYR A 69 6.58 0.42 12.72
CA TYR A 69 6.17 -0.96 12.40
C TYR A 69 7.35 -1.76 11.84
N HIS A 70 7.30 -3.09 11.99
CA HIS A 70 8.39 -3.95 11.50
C HIS A 70 7.94 -5.38 11.20
N ASN A 71 8.77 -6.12 10.43
CA ASN A 71 8.58 -7.53 10.10
C ASN A 71 7.22 -7.79 9.44
N ILE A 72 6.96 -7.14 8.31
CA ILE A 72 5.69 -7.20 7.62
C ILE A 72 5.87 -7.86 6.26
N THR A 73 5.03 -8.84 5.97
CA THR A 73 4.96 -9.46 4.66
C THR A 73 3.54 -9.42 4.11
N ILE A 74 3.38 -8.95 2.87
CA ILE A 74 2.15 -9.02 2.11
C ILE A 74 2.44 -9.87 0.88
N GLU A 75 1.77 -11.00 0.77
CA GLU A 75 2.04 -11.98 -0.28
C GLU A 75 0.77 -12.41 -1.00
N GLY A 76 0.82 -12.28 -2.33
CA GLY A 76 -0.21 -12.78 -3.22
C GLY A 76 -1.49 -11.94 -3.23
N GLY A 77 -2.47 -12.47 -3.93
CA GLY A 77 -3.78 -11.86 -4.15
C GLY A 77 -3.83 -10.86 -5.30
N THR A 78 -5.02 -10.71 -5.83
CA THR A 78 -5.37 -9.65 -6.77
C THR A 78 -6.12 -8.57 -6.02
N TRP A 79 -5.57 -7.36 -5.99
CA TRP A 79 -6.11 -6.20 -5.29
C TRP A 79 -6.61 -5.20 -6.34
N ASP A 80 -7.91 -5.23 -6.57
CA ASP A 80 -8.58 -4.43 -7.59
C ASP A 80 -9.16 -3.15 -6.96
N LEU A 81 -8.59 -2.00 -7.30
CA LEU A 81 -9.09 -0.69 -6.86
C LEU A 81 -10.38 -0.31 -7.57
N ASN A 82 -10.77 -1.13 -8.60
CA ASN A 82 -12.08 -1.15 -9.21
C ASN A 82 -12.49 0.17 -9.91
N TYR A 83 -11.54 0.96 -10.37
CA TYR A 83 -11.84 2.06 -11.27
C TYR A 83 -12.18 1.49 -12.68
N PRO A 84 -13.17 1.98 -13.41
CA PRO A 84 -14.01 3.14 -13.13
C PRO A 84 -15.33 2.84 -12.39
N VAL A 85 -15.54 1.64 -11.88
CA VAL A 85 -16.81 1.27 -11.22
C VAL A 85 -17.03 2.06 -9.93
N VAL A 86 -15.95 2.26 -9.17
CA VAL A 86 -15.95 3.08 -7.94
C VAL A 86 -15.37 4.47 -8.20
N GLU A 87 -15.76 5.10 -9.30
CA GLU A 87 -15.32 6.44 -9.65
C GLU A 87 -15.63 7.45 -8.54
N ASP A 88 -14.64 8.26 -8.18
CA ASP A 88 -14.86 9.44 -7.36
C ASP A 88 -15.53 10.53 -8.19
N LYS A 89 -16.85 10.60 -8.11
CA LYS A 89 -17.69 11.56 -8.84
C LYS A 89 -17.38 13.03 -8.52
N GLU A 90 -16.72 13.29 -7.40
CA GLU A 90 -16.30 14.63 -7.02
C GLU A 90 -14.94 15.03 -7.64
N GLY A 91 -14.31 14.16 -8.39
CA GLY A 91 -13.13 14.45 -9.19
C GLY A 91 -11.85 14.78 -8.39
N THR A 92 -11.82 14.46 -7.12
CA THR A 92 -10.84 15.02 -6.20
C THR A 92 -9.65 14.12 -5.86
N GLY A 93 -9.59 12.91 -6.38
CA GLY A 93 -8.40 12.09 -6.17
C GLY A 93 -8.59 10.62 -6.51
N GLY A 94 -7.49 9.95 -6.71
CA GLY A 94 -7.42 8.53 -6.88
C GLY A 94 -7.47 7.77 -5.56
N PHE A 95 -7.42 6.46 -5.66
CA PHE A 95 -7.42 5.57 -4.51
C PHE A 95 -5.99 5.07 -4.27
N VAL A 96 -5.47 5.25 -3.07
CA VAL A 96 -4.22 4.59 -2.67
C VAL A 96 -4.51 3.12 -2.39
N GLY A 97 -3.75 2.24 -3.02
CA GLY A 97 -3.84 0.81 -2.74
C GLY A 97 -3.29 0.49 -1.35
N PHE A 98 -1.99 0.37 -1.24
CA PHE A 98 -1.31 0.11 0.03
C PHE A 98 -0.52 1.35 0.46
N ARG A 99 -0.67 1.74 1.72
CA ARG A 99 0.06 2.85 2.32
C ARG A 99 0.86 2.36 3.52
N ILE A 100 2.19 2.49 3.42
CA ILE A 100 3.15 1.95 4.38
C ILE A 100 4.08 3.07 4.83
N GLY A 101 4.00 3.43 6.08
CA GLY A 101 4.82 4.50 6.66
C GLY A 101 5.45 4.11 7.97
N HIS A 102 6.59 4.75 8.32
CA HIS A 102 7.34 4.53 9.54
C HIS A 102 7.61 3.05 9.84
N ALA A 103 8.18 2.34 8.87
CA ALA A 103 8.32 0.89 8.97
C ALA A 103 9.67 0.38 8.49
N ARG A 104 10.07 -0.78 9.00
CA ARG A 104 11.26 -1.51 8.53
C ARG A 104 10.99 -2.99 8.31
N HIS A 105 11.86 -3.64 7.51
CA HIS A 105 11.76 -5.05 7.14
C HIS A 105 10.39 -5.39 6.53
N VAL A 106 10.03 -4.69 5.45
CA VAL A 106 8.75 -4.86 4.76
C VAL A 106 8.96 -5.61 3.46
N THR A 107 8.13 -6.60 3.20
CA THR A 107 8.12 -7.35 1.94
C THR A 107 6.73 -7.33 1.33
N VAL A 108 6.64 -6.87 0.07
CA VAL A 108 5.44 -6.99 -0.77
C VAL A 108 5.82 -7.86 -1.96
N LYS A 109 5.22 -9.05 -2.06
CA LYS A 109 5.61 -10.00 -3.10
C LYS A 109 4.43 -10.72 -3.74
N ASN A 110 4.56 -11.01 -5.04
CA ASN A 110 3.59 -11.76 -5.83
C ASN A 110 2.17 -11.17 -5.80
N VAL A 111 2.06 -9.87 -5.57
CA VAL A 111 0.78 -9.15 -5.50
C VAL A 111 0.42 -8.62 -6.89
N THR A 112 -0.84 -8.79 -7.29
CA THR A 112 -1.38 -8.16 -8.49
C THR A 112 -2.25 -6.97 -8.09
N PHE A 113 -1.87 -5.78 -8.54
CA PHE A 113 -2.64 -4.54 -8.37
C PHE A 113 -3.35 -4.18 -9.68
N LEU A 114 -4.64 -3.87 -9.60
CA LEU A 114 -5.46 -3.55 -10.76
C LEU A 114 -6.22 -2.24 -10.61
N ASN A 115 -6.42 -1.55 -11.75
CA ASN A 115 -7.44 -0.54 -11.96
C ASN A 115 -7.40 0.65 -10.99
N ASN A 116 -6.35 1.45 -11.07
CA ASN A 116 -6.22 2.69 -10.29
C ASN A 116 -6.45 3.95 -11.14
N LEU A 117 -6.75 5.05 -10.48
CA LEU A 117 -6.85 6.39 -11.07
C LEU A 117 -6.22 7.43 -10.14
N LYS A 118 -5.35 8.27 -10.68
CA LYS A 118 -4.82 9.50 -10.03
C LYS A 118 -4.14 9.29 -8.67
N SER A 119 -3.63 8.11 -8.37
CA SER A 119 -2.91 7.85 -7.12
C SER A 119 -2.00 6.63 -7.26
N HIS A 120 -1.45 6.14 -6.19
CA HIS A 120 -0.46 5.09 -6.18
C HIS A 120 -1.08 3.73 -5.84
N PHE A 121 -0.57 2.65 -6.44
CA PHE A 121 -0.89 1.31 -5.98
C PHE A 121 -0.19 0.99 -4.67
N LEU A 122 1.06 1.44 -4.54
CA LEU A 122 1.87 1.28 -3.34
C LEU A 122 2.59 2.61 -3.03
N GLU A 123 2.34 3.16 -1.85
CA GLU A 123 2.93 4.38 -1.36
C GLU A 123 3.74 4.08 -0.10
N LEU A 124 5.02 4.42 -0.13
CA LEU A 124 6.00 4.16 0.93
C LEU A 124 6.57 5.49 1.43
N ALA A 125 6.63 5.70 2.74
CA ALA A 125 7.29 6.88 3.33
C ALA A 125 7.95 6.54 4.65
N GLY A 126 9.18 7.02 4.87
CA GLY A 126 9.92 6.71 6.09
C GLY A 126 10.04 5.21 6.32
N THR A 127 10.49 4.48 5.30
CA THR A 127 10.63 3.03 5.37
C THR A 127 12.06 2.59 5.13
N GLU A 128 12.50 1.55 5.85
CA GLU A 128 13.83 0.96 5.74
C GLU A 128 13.74 -0.54 5.42
N ASP A 129 14.69 -1.05 4.64
CA ASP A 129 14.76 -2.47 4.26
C ASP A 129 13.45 -2.99 3.65
N VAL A 130 13.02 -2.36 2.55
CA VAL A 130 11.80 -2.75 1.83
C VAL A 130 12.15 -3.56 0.59
N THR A 131 11.40 -4.64 0.36
CA THR A 131 11.48 -5.42 -0.87
C THR A 131 10.10 -5.49 -1.53
N VAL A 132 10.03 -5.08 -2.81
CA VAL A 132 8.85 -5.23 -3.67
C VAL A 132 9.24 -6.11 -4.85
N THR A 133 8.72 -7.33 -4.92
CA THR A 133 9.19 -8.30 -5.91
C THR A 133 8.08 -9.21 -6.46
N GLY A 134 8.19 -9.56 -7.75
CA GLY A 134 7.23 -10.45 -8.41
C GLY A 134 5.81 -9.89 -8.51
N CYS A 135 5.62 -8.60 -8.31
CA CYS A 135 4.32 -7.96 -8.35
C CYS A 135 3.94 -7.54 -9.78
N THR A 136 2.64 -7.45 -10.02
CA THR A 136 2.09 -6.92 -11.28
C THR A 136 1.26 -5.68 -10.98
N PHE A 137 1.56 -4.59 -11.68
CA PHE A 137 0.82 -3.32 -11.61
C PHE A 137 0.18 -3.07 -12.98
N ARG A 138 -1.16 -3.06 -13.03
CA ARG A 138 -1.88 -2.98 -14.31
C ARG A 138 -3.11 -2.08 -14.25
N GLY A 139 -3.34 -1.37 -15.36
CA GLY A 139 -4.60 -0.66 -15.56
C GLY A 139 -4.64 0.65 -14.79
N TYR A 140 -3.74 1.55 -15.14
CA TYR A 140 -3.78 2.92 -14.63
C TYR A 140 -4.58 3.79 -15.61
N TRP A 141 -5.72 4.29 -15.14
CA TRP A 141 -6.62 5.12 -15.96
C TRP A 141 -6.21 6.58 -15.92
N GLN A 142 -5.72 7.06 -17.04
CA GLN A 142 -5.20 8.40 -17.17
C GLN A 142 -6.20 9.30 -17.92
N GLU A 143 -7.03 10.00 -17.18
CA GLU A 143 -7.82 11.12 -17.71
C GLU A 143 -7.30 12.47 -17.22
N TYR A 144 -6.18 12.49 -16.50
CA TYR A 144 -5.69 13.67 -15.82
C TYR A 144 -4.24 14.02 -16.17
N GLU A 145 -4.01 15.26 -16.64
CA GLU A 145 -2.69 15.83 -16.89
C GLU A 145 -2.08 16.41 -15.59
N GLY A 146 -1.87 15.58 -14.58
CA GLY A 146 -1.28 15.99 -13.30
C GLY A 146 -0.24 14.98 -12.81
N GLY A 147 0.61 15.38 -11.89
CA GLY A 147 1.57 14.48 -11.22
C GLY A 147 0.89 13.47 -10.28
N GLY A 148 1.67 12.59 -9.67
CA GLY A 148 1.17 11.62 -8.68
C GLY A 148 0.58 10.37 -9.33
N GLN A 149 1.25 9.84 -10.36
CA GLN A 149 0.73 8.76 -11.20
C GLN A 149 1.68 7.56 -11.24
N GLU A 150 2.57 7.47 -10.29
CA GLU A 150 3.51 6.36 -10.14
C GLU A 150 2.83 5.17 -9.48
N CYS A 151 3.10 3.97 -9.98
CA CYS A 151 2.57 2.75 -9.36
C CYS A 151 3.12 2.56 -7.95
N ILE A 152 4.45 2.72 -7.81
CA ILE A 152 5.16 2.70 -6.53
C ILE A 152 5.72 4.10 -6.29
N GLN A 153 5.27 4.74 -5.23
CA GLN A 153 5.73 6.06 -4.82
C GLN A 153 6.61 5.96 -3.58
N LEU A 154 7.78 6.60 -3.63
CA LEU A 154 8.71 6.70 -2.50
C LEU A 154 8.71 8.15 -2.00
N ASP A 155 8.26 8.34 -0.77
CA ASP A 155 8.05 9.65 -0.17
C ASP A 155 8.82 9.84 1.12
N ALA A 156 8.90 11.08 1.57
CA ALA A 156 9.27 11.42 2.93
C ALA A 156 8.03 11.59 3.81
N CYS A 157 8.19 11.32 5.11
CA CYS A 157 7.12 11.51 6.09
C CYS A 157 6.90 13.00 6.37
N LEU A 158 6.22 13.69 5.44
CA LEU A 158 5.83 15.11 5.53
C LEU A 158 4.31 15.23 5.40
N ASP A 159 3.73 16.20 6.08
CA ASP A 159 2.28 16.35 6.18
C ASP A 159 1.57 16.59 4.83
N TYR A 160 2.23 17.29 3.92
CA TYR A 160 1.69 17.63 2.59
C TYR A 160 1.97 16.54 1.52
N ILE A 161 2.88 15.61 1.79
CA ILE A 161 3.24 14.50 0.88
C ILE A 161 2.55 13.21 1.33
N PHE A 162 2.68 12.88 2.62
CA PHE A 162 2.21 11.61 3.18
C PHE A 162 1.28 11.85 4.38
N PRO A 163 0.11 12.48 4.17
CA PRO A 163 -0.81 12.81 5.25
C PRO A 163 -1.36 11.57 5.96
N GLY A 164 -1.66 11.69 7.25
CA GLY A 164 -2.24 10.61 8.06
C GLY A 164 -1.24 9.64 8.67
N TYR A 165 0.07 9.97 8.65
CA TYR A 165 1.12 9.21 9.31
C TYR A 165 2.04 10.14 10.12
N GLN A 166 1.63 10.49 11.31
CA GLN A 166 2.48 11.24 12.24
C GLN A 166 3.47 10.30 12.95
N PRO A 167 4.64 10.80 13.40
CA PRO A 167 5.10 12.18 13.27
C PRO A 167 5.57 12.53 11.85
N PHE A 168 5.45 13.82 11.48
CA PHE A 168 5.97 14.34 10.22
C PHE A 168 7.42 14.77 10.40
N ASP A 169 8.29 13.79 10.56
CA ASP A 169 9.71 13.97 10.92
C ASP A 169 10.65 14.04 9.72
N GLY A 170 10.09 13.93 8.51
CA GLY A 170 10.88 13.99 7.27
C GLY A 170 11.65 12.70 6.97
N ALA A 171 11.39 11.59 7.67
CA ALA A 171 12.03 10.32 7.38
C ALA A 171 11.80 9.90 5.93
N VAL A 172 12.86 9.57 5.22
CA VAL A 172 12.86 9.12 3.81
C VAL A 172 12.84 7.61 3.70
N CYS A 173 12.69 7.09 2.48
CA CYS A 173 12.83 5.65 2.24
C CYS A 173 14.31 5.27 2.07
N GLU A 174 14.77 4.24 2.77
CA GLU A 174 16.14 3.72 2.69
C GLU A 174 16.17 2.23 2.35
N ASN A 175 17.19 1.80 1.61
CA ASN A 175 17.42 0.40 1.24
C ASN A 175 16.19 -0.28 0.63
N VAL A 176 15.57 0.36 -0.38
CA VAL A 176 14.40 -0.17 -1.11
C VAL A 176 14.88 -0.98 -2.32
N ARG A 177 14.39 -2.21 -2.45
CA ARG A 177 14.62 -3.10 -3.59
C ARG A 177 13.33 -3.34 -4.34
N ILE A 178 13.30 -3.01 -5.62
CA ILE A 178 12.15 -3.20 -6.51
C ILE A 178 12.64 -4.08 -7.68
N THR A 179 12.29 -5.37 -7.65
CA THR A 179 12.82 -6.36 -8.59
C THR A 179 11.72 -7.26 -9.15
N ASP A 180 11.92 -7.75 -10.38
CA ASP A 180 11.07 -8.76 -11.01
C ASP A 180 9.58 -8.38 -11.09
N ASN A 181 9.27 -7.09 -11.13
CA ASN A 181 7.91 -6.59 -11.20
C ASN A 181 7.50 -6.31 -12.67
N VAL A 182 6.22 -6.43 -12.94
CA VAL A 182 5.61 -6.13 -14.23
C VAL A 182 4.75 -4.86 -14.12
N PHE A 183 5.01 -3.89 -15.01
CA PHE A 183 4.24 -2.66 -15.14
C PHE A 183 3.57 -2.65 -16.51
N GLU A 184 2.23 -2.69 -16.56
CA GLU A 184 1.48 -2.86 -17.78
C GLU A 184 0.30 -1.87 -17.86
N ASN A 185 0.24 -1.10 -18.94
CA ASN A 185 -0.77 -0.03 -19.11
C ASN A 185 -0.79 0.93 -17.92
N VAL A 186 0.37 1.43 -17.54
CA VAL A 186 0.57 2.38 -16.45
C VAL A 186 1.32 3.61 -16.95
N PHE A 187 1.23 4.72 -16.24
CA PHE A 187 1.91 5.96 -16.61
C PHE A 187 3.40 5.91 -16.23
N ALA A 188 3.68 5.67 -14.97
CA ALA A 188 5.02 5.51 -14.44
C ALA A 188 5.10 4.33 -13.47
N GLY A 189 6.21 3.59 -13.51
CA GLY A 189 6.40 2.43 -12.63
C GLY A 189 6.77 2.85 -11.22
N VAL A 190 7.77 3.70 -11.08
CA VAL A 190 8.33 4.12 -9.79
C VAL A 190 8.63 5.61 -9.83
N GLY A 191 8.34 6.32 -8.77
CA GLY A 191 8.70 7.72 -8.57
C GLY A 191 9.05 8.06 -7.13
N SER A 192 9.56 9.27 -6.94
CA SER A 192 9.94 9.79 -5.63
C SER A 192 9.72 11.30 -5.57
N HIS A 193 9.28 11.78 -4.41
CA HIS A 193 9.21 13.21 -4.06
C HIS A 193 10.29 13.61 -3.03
N SER A 194 11.21 12.73 -2.73
CA SER A 194 12.31 12.97 -1.76
C SER A 194 13.56 13.51 -2.41
#